data_370b9f04faf6da7a8095532fc55c325a
#
_entry.id   370b9f04faf6da7a8095532fc55c325a
#
_cell.length_a   1.000
_cell.length_b   1.000
_cell.length_c   1.000
_cell.angle_alpha   90.00
_cell.angle_beta   90.00
_cell.angle_gamma   90.00
#
_symmetry.space_group_name_H-M   'P 1'
#
loop_
_entity.id
_entity.type
_entity.pdbx_description
1 polymer ?
#
loop_
_entity_poly.entity_id
_entity_poly.type
_entity_poly.pdbx_seq_one_letter_code
_entity_poly.pdbx_strand_id
1 'polypeptide(L)'
;MRPVILSHRQAIKQLYKQDMLSSIVEACHTHPVSREGAYAFSAFQRDVLRRIFPGFTYQFCVTSTVMTAQDLNPESVSSVCLDLPDEILLSYMMVAQYDRISPIIFANPGRAVSTAQIHSDEERHLHPFFHLHAANFNIDRGISIGYNYPGHHTTFIAFDYLSDAQNETWLHFDFTRLELATFPFALAWFARRGMIDMKELEKRFHLIADLTEHQLGNLRKFINCPDESYEQQAQSLGIKQATLKESLYKIRDLVTPRFENENKIKSQQSGRALLRPLEYQYSFLTLLGDGTKPLIGLEEERQQAKLDCIESPPTLDDKSLIQRMN
;
A
#
# COMPACT_ATOMS: atom_id res chain seq x y z
N MET A 1 20.45 -22.55 -14.41
CA MET A 1 19.82 -21.36 -15.06
C MET A 1 19.83 -20.24 -14.03
N ARG A 2 20.46 -19.09 -14.30
CA ARG A 2 20.31 -17.91 -13.44
C ARG A 2 18.89 -17.39 -13.62
N PRO A 3 18.12 -17.09 -12.54
CA PRO A 3 16.82 -16.48 -12.69
C PRO A 3 16.98 -15.14 -13.42
N VAL A 4 16.18 -14.93 -14.46
CA VAL A 4 16.11 -13.63 -15.14
C VAL A 4 15.47 -12.66 -14.16
N ILE A 5 16.28 -11.78 -13.57
CA ILE A 5 15.79 -10.69 -12.73
C ILE A 5 15.10 -9.70 -13.67
N LEU A 6 13.78 -9.72 -13.67
CA LEU A 6 12.98 -8.72 -14.38
C LEU A 6 13.25 -7.34 -13.78
N SER A 7 13.33 -6.29 -14.61
CA SER A 7 13.30 -4.92 -14.05
C SER A 7 11.99 -4.71 -13.30
N HIS A 8 11.98 -3.87 -12.25
CA HIS A 8 10.76 -3.56 -11.46
C HIS A 8 9.58 -3.16 -12.36
N ARG A 9 9.85 -2.39 -13.43
CA ARG A 9 8.83 -1.98 -14.41
C ARG A 9 8.23 -3.16 -15.17
N GLN A 10 9.06 -4.13 -15.57
CA GLN A 10 8.57 -5.33 -16.26
C GLN A 10 7.75 -6.22 -15.30
N ALA A 11 8.17 -6.30 -14.04
CA ALA A 11 7.47 -7.07 -13.03
C ALA A 11 6.09 -6.49 -12.70
N ILE A 12 5.96 -5.16 -12.57
CA ILE A 12 4.65 -4.49 -12.40
C ILE A 12 3.77 -4.70 -13.64
N LYS A 13 4.35 -4.58 -14.84
CA LYS A 13 3.61 -4.87 -16.07
C LYS A 13 3.06 -6.29 -16.09
N GLN A 14 3.80 -7.26 -15.54
CA GLN A 14 3.32 -8.66 -15.42
C GLN A 14 2.20 -8.79 -14.38
N LEU A 15 2.29 -8.06 -13.27
CA LEU A 15 1.25 -8.08 -12.22
C LEU A 15 -0.11 -7.62 -12.75
N TYR A 16 -0.13 -6.62 -13.63
CA TYR A 16 -1.36 -6.08 -14.21
C TYR A 16 -1.81 -6.82 -15.48
N LYS A 17 -1.24 -7.98 -15.80
CA LYS A 17 -1.79 -8.88 -16.82
C LYS A 17 -3.04 -9.57 -16.31
N GLN A 18 -4.00 -9.77 -17.24
CA GLN A 18 -5.28 -10.42 -16.92
C GLN A 18 -5.08 -11.75 -16.20
N ASP A 19 -4.13 -12.58 -16.66
CA ASP A 19 -3.85 -13.90 -16.08
C ASP A 19 -3.41 -13.79 -14.62
N MET A 20 -2.55 -12.82 -14.29
CA MET A 20 -2.09 -12.61 -12.91
C MET A 20 -3.21 -12.07 -12.01
N LEU A 21 -4.00 -11.11 -12.51
CA LEU A 21 -5.16 -10.61 -11.77
C LEU A 21 -6.20 -11.70 -11.54
N SER A 22 -6.43 -12.56 -12.53
CA SER A 22 -7.29 -13.76 -12.39
C SER A 22 -6.73 -14.73 -11.34
N SER A 23 -5.41 -14.92 -11.27
CA SER A 23 -4.79 -15.75 -10.23
C SER A 23 -4.99 -15.17 -8.82
N ILE A 24 -5.03 -13.85 -8.65
CA ILE A 24 -5.36 -13.23 -7.36
C ILE A 24 -6.83 -13.51 -6.98
N VAL A 25 -7.76 -13.43 -7.95
CA VAL A 25 -9.17 -13.79 -7.73
C VAL A 25 -9.29 -15.25 -7.33
N GLU A 26 -8.63 -16.15 -8.04
CA GLU A 26 -8.61 -17.59 -7.75
C GLU A 26 -8.05 -17.85 -6.33
N ALA A 27 -6.97 -17.17 -5.94
CA ALA A 27 -6.43 -17.28 -4.60
C ALA A 27 -7.43 -16.80 -3.53
N CYS A 28 -8.27 -15.80 -3.81
CA CYS A 28 -9.34 -15.40 -2.91
C CYS A 28 -10.40 -16.51 -2.72
N HIS A 29 -10.72 -17.24 -3.79
CA HIS A 29 -11.69 -18.34 -3.73
C HIS A 29 -11.13 -19.60 -3.06
N THR A 30 -9.87 -19.92 -3.31
CA THR A 30 -9.25 -21.16 -2.82
C THR A 30 -8.81 -21.08 -1.38
N HIS A 31 -8.56 -19.87 -0.85
CA HIS A 31 -8.15 -19.67 0.54
C HIS A 31 -9.32 -19.11 1.36
N PRO A 32 -9.94 -19.92 2.24
CA PRO A 32 -11.13 -19.53 2.99
C PRO A 32 -10.87 -18.34 3.93
N VAL A 33 -11.94 -17.71 4.41
CA VAL A 33 -11.89 -16.65 5.42
C VAL A 33 -11.66 -17.28 6.78
N SER A 34 -10.44 -17.75 7.02
CA SER A 34 -9.95 -18.32 8.27
C SER A 34 -8.51 -17.85 8.51
N ARG A 35 -7.94 -18.14 9.67
CA ARG A 35 -6.55 -17.82 9.95
C ARG A 35 -5.60 -18.54 8.98
N GLU A 36 -5.83 -19.82 8.73
CA GLU A 36 -5.04 -20.63 7.79
C GLU A 36 -5.17 -20.10 6.36
N GLY A 37 -6.38 -19.73 5.93
CA GLY A 37 -6.60 -19.14 4.62
C GLY A 37 -5.97 -17.74 4.50
N ALA A 38 -5.92 -16.97 5.58
CA ALA A 38 -5.20 -15.69 5.61
C ALA A 38 -3.69 -15.90 5.46
N TYR A 39 -3.10 -16.88 6.15
CA TYR A 39 -1.69 -17.26 5.99
C TYR A 39 -1.39 -17.71 4.55
N ALA A 40 -2.21 -18.59 3.98
CA ALA A 40 -2.02 -19.09 2.62
C ALA A 40 -2.12 -17.96 1.58
N PHE A 41 -3.08 -17.04 1.73
CA PHE A 41 -3.21 -15.89 0.85
C PHE A 41 -2.05 -14.91 1.01
N SER A 42 -1.58 -14.66 2.23
CA SER A 42 -0.40 -13.84 2.48
C SER A 42 0.87 -14.45 1.88
N ALA A 43 1.03 -15.77 1.96
CA ALA A 43 2.14 -16.49 1.32
C ALA A 43 2.11 -16.33 -0.21
N PHE A 44 0.94 -16.48 -0.83
CA PHE A 44 0.76 -16.22 -2.24
C PHE A 44 1.12 -14.78 -2.61
N GLN A 45 0.60 -13.79 -1.87
CA GLN A 45 0.94 -12.37 -2.04
C GLN A 45 2.44 -12.14 -1.96
N ARG A 46 3.09 -12.68 -0.92
CA ARG A 46 4.55 -12.61 -0.72
C ARG A 46 5.31 -13.12 -1.94
N ASP A 47 4.94 -14.29 -2.41
CA ASP A 47 5.66 -14.94 -3.51
C ASP A 47 5.54 -14.15 -4.82
N VAL A 48 4.40 -13.47 -5.04
CA VAL A 48 4.24 -12.55 -6.16
C VAL A 48 5.09 -11.30 -5.96
N LEU A 49 5.02 -10.66 -4.79
CA LEU A 49 5.72 -9.41 -4.52
C LEU A 49 7.25 -9.59 -4.47
N ARG A 50 7.76 -10.72 -4.00
CA ARG A 50 9.20 -11.05 -4.05
C ARG A 50 9.78 -11.14 -5.45
N ARG A 51 8.96 -11.49 -6.44
CA ARG A 51 9.39 -11.46 -7.86
C ARG A 51 9.54 -10.04 -8.38
N ILE A 52 8.78 -9.10 -7.83
CA ILE A 52 8.82 -7.68 -8.20
C ILE A 52 9.91 -6.96 -7.42
N PHE A 53 10.00 -7.23 -6.12
CA PHE A 53 10.91 -6.62 -5.17
C PHE A 53 11.76 -7.69 -4.47
N PRO A 54 12.79 -8.25 -5.14
CA PRO A 54 13.69 -9.17 -4.51
C PRO A 54 14.47 -8.46 -3.40
N GLY A 55 14.60 -9.09 -2.24
CA GLY A 55 15.34 -8.53 -1.10
C GLY A 55 14.49 -8.16 0.11
N PHE A 56 13.17 -8.09 -0.03
CA PHE A 56 12.28 -8.04 1.13
C PHE A 56 12.15 -9.42 1.77
N THR A 57 12.38 -9.48 3.08
CA THR A 57 12.30 -10.74 3.82
C THR A 57 10.91 -11.00 4.37
N TYR A 58 10.13 -9.89 4.67
CA TYR A 58 8.88 -9.96 5.28
C TYR A 58 7.81 -9.76 4.77
N GLN A 59 6.77 -10.22 5.29
CA GLN A 59 5.52 -9.56 5.11
C GLN A 59 4.63 -9.70 6.28
N PHE A 60 4.20 -8.57 6.74
CA PHE A 60 3.20 -8.41 7.74
C PHE A 60 1.96 -7.83 7.06
N CYS A 61 0.84 -8.54 7.11
CA CYS A 61 -0.42 -8.03 6.62
C CYS A 61 -1.40 -7.96 7.78
N VAL A 62 -1.84 -6.75 8.09
CA VAL A 62 -2.86 -6.50 9.12
C VAL A 62 -4.12 -6.02 8.44
N THR A 63 -5.24 -6.65 8.73
CA THR A 63 -6.56 -6.11 8.42
C THR A 63 -7.26 -5.75 9.71
N SER A 64 -7.80 -4.53 9.78
CA SER A 64 -8.40 -4.00 10.99
C SER A 64 -9.64 -3.16 10.68
N THR A 65 -10.55 -3.06 11.62
CA THR A 65 -11.67 -2.12 11.60
C THR A 65 -11.35 -0.80 12.28
N VAL A 66 -10.10 -0.48 12.46
CA VAL A 66 -9.61 0.62 13.29
C VAL A 66 -9.66 1.95 12.57
N MET A 67 -10.08 2.98 13.30
CA MET A 67 -10.20 4.36 12.83
C MET A 67 -8.93 5.16 13.02
N THR A 68 -8.18 4.88 14.08
CA THR A 68 -6.98 5.62 14.48
C THR A 68 -5.94 4.67 15.04
N ALA A 69 -4.67 5.09 15.06
CA ALA A 69 -3.62 4.30 15.68
C ALA A 69 -3.88 4.00 17.17
N GLN A 70 -4.62 4.89 17.85
CA GLN A 70 -4.98 4.72 19.26
C GLN A 70 -6.06 3.64 19.49
N ASP A 71 -6.83 3.33 18.45
CA ASP A 71 -7.89 2.32 18.50
C ASP A 71 -7.38 0.92 18.11
N LEU A 72 -6.08 0.74 17.91
CA LEU A 72 -5.46 -0.56 17.67
C LEU A 72 -5.67 -1.46 18.89
N ASN A 73 -6.84 -2.11 18.91
CA ASN A 73 -7.11 -3.17 19.85
C ASN A 73 -6.72 -4.50 19.21
N PRO A 74 -5.78 -5.26 19.81
CA PRO A 74 -5.35 -6.56 19.29
C PRO A 74 -6.49 -7.53 19.02
N GLU A 75 -7.56 -7.47 19.81
CA GLU A 75 -8.73 -8.34 19.65
C GLU A 75 -9.53 -8.03 18.37
N SER A 76 -9.45 -6.79 17.87
CA SER A 76 -10.12 -6.36 16.62
C SER A 76 -9.24 -6.51 15.38
N VAL A 77 -7.94 -6.82 15.54
CA VAL A 77 -6.96 -6.93 14.47
C VAL A 77 -6.75 -8.38 14.08
N SER A 78 -6.93 -8.67 12.80
CA SER A 78 -6.51 -9.94 12.20
C SER A 78 -5.17 -9.75 11.53
N SER A 79 -4.12 -10.31 12.10
CA SER A 79 -2.74 -10.13 11.64
C SER A 79 -2.12 -11.44 11.19
N VAL A 80 -1.33 -11.38 10.12
CA VAL A 80 -0.54 -12.49 9.61
C VAL A 80 0.89 -12.00 9.41
N CYS A 81 1.82 -12.59 10.13
CA CYS A 81 3.24 -12.40 9.91
C CYS A 81 3.80 -13.61 9.16
N LEU A 82 4.60 -13.36 8.13
CA LEU A 82 5.35 -14.37 7.40
C LEU A 82 6.84 -14.10 7.57
N ASP A 83 7.64 -15.16 7.59
CA ASP A 83 9.10 -15.08 7.73
C ASP A 83 9.60 -14.44 9.06
N LEU A 84 8.68 -14.12 9.97
CA LEU A 84 8.94 -13.59 11.29
C LEU A 84 8.13 -14.38 12.33
N PRO A 85 8.63 -14.53 13.55
CA PRO A 85 7.90 -15.26 14.59
C PRO A 85 6.64 -14.52 15.04
N ASP A 86 5.62 -15.25 15.48
CA ASP A 86 4.34 -14.65 15.93
C ASP A 86 4.53 -13.72 17.15
N GLU A 87 5.59 -13.92 17.93
CA GLU A 87 5.96 -13.09 19.08
C GLU A 87 6.22 -11.63 18.71
N ILE A 88 6.49 -11.35 17.42
CA ILE A 88 6.66 -9.97 16.93
C ILE A 88 5.42 -9.11 17.20
N LEU A 89 4.22 -9.69 17.11
CA LEU A 89 2.98 -8.97 17.38
C LEU A 89 2.84 -8.59 18.87
N LEU A 90 3.21 -9.51 19.76
CA LEU A 90 3.19 -9.25 21.19
C LEU A 90 4.22 -8.18 21.57
N SER A 91 5.42 -8.28 21.00
CA SER A 91 6.47 -7.27 21.20
C SER A 91 6.03 -5.90 20.67
N TYR A 92 5.39 -5.84 19.49
CA TYR A 92 4.87 -4.59 18.93
C TYR A 92 3.86 -3.92 19.88
N MET A 93 2.95 -4.68 20.48
CA MET A 93 1.95 -4.12 21.38
C MET A 93 2.56 -3.39 22.58
N MET A 94 3.72 -3.82 23.04
CA MET A 94 4.43 -3.18 24.17
C MET A 94 5.01 -1.81 23.81
N VAL A 95 5.28 -1.58 22.52
CA VAL A 95 5.93 -0.36 22.01
C VAL A 95 5.07 0.44 21.04
N ALA A 96 3.81 0.04 20.85
CA ALA A 96 2.91 0.66 19.86
C ALA A 96 2.75 2.18 20.06
N GLN A 97 2.86 2.67 21.30
CA GLN A 97 2.84 4.11 21.60
C GLN A 97 4.01 4.89 20.96
N TYR A 98 5.10 4.21 20.60
CA TYR A 98 6.26 4.76 19.94
C TYR A 98 6.25 4.54 18.42
N ASP A 99 5.21 3.90 17.89
CA ASP A 99 5.07 3.74 16.43
C ASP A 99 4.68 5.05 15.78
N ARG A 100 5.63 5.65 15.07
CA ARG A 100 5.47 6.92 14.35
C ARG A 100 5.07 6.71 12.88
N ILE A 101 5.00 5.45 12.41
CA ILE A 101 4.59 5.11 11.05
C ILE A 101 3.07 5.06 10.93
N SER A 102 2.40 4.39 11.86
CA SER A 102 0.96 4.16 11.80
C SER A 102 0.13 5.43 11.70
N PRO A 103 0.38 6.52 12.47
CA PRO A 103 -0.35 7.77 12.30
C PRO A 103 -0.26 8.34 10.88
N ILE A 104 0.93 8.28 10.25
CA ILE A 104 1.14 8.77 8.89
C ILE A 104 0.39 7.89 7.89
N ILE A 105 0.41 6.56 8.06
CA ILE A 105 -0.31 5.64 7.19
C ILE A 105 -1.82 5.90 7.24
N PHE A 106 -2.38 6.12 8.43
CA PHE A 106 -3.80 6.44 8.57
C PHE A 106 -4.18 7.77 7.91
N ALA A 107 -3.30 8.78 8.02
CA ALA A 107 -3.52 10.07 7.39
C ALA A 107 -3.31 10.06 5.86
N ASN A 108 -2.60 9.05 5.33
CA ASN A 108 -2.21 8.96 3.92
C ASN A 108 -2.56 7.59 3.32
N PRO A 109 -3.84 7.21 3.24
CA PRO A 109 -4.21 5.90 2.71
C PRO A 109 -3.73 5.72 1.26
N GLY A 110 -3.29 4.52 0.94
CA GLY A 110 -2.76 4.15 -0.37
C GLY A 110 -1.38 4.74 -0.68
N ARG A 111 -0.68 5.25 0.35
CA ARG A 111 0.68 5.78 0.23
C ARG A 111 1.65 4.93 1.04
N ALA A 112 2.81 4.68 0.46
CA ALA A 112 3.90 3.99 1.14
C ALA A 112 4.66 4.93 2.07
N VAL A 113 4.95 4.47 3.27
CA VAL A 113 5.72 5.19 4.30
C VAL A 113 6.86 4.30 4.74
N SER A 114 8.07 4.84 4.76
CA SER A 114 9.27 4.15 5.25
C SER A 114 9.70 4.69 6.61
N THR A 115 10.19 3.81 7.46
CA THR A 115 10.86 4.19 8.72
C THR A 115 11.95 5.24 8.52
N ALA A 116 12.68 5.17 7.40
CA ALA A 116 13.74 6.11 7.07
C ALA A 116 13.24 7.52 6.68
N GLN A 117 11.96 7.68 6.37
CA GLN A 117 11.38 9.02 6.18
C GLN A 117 11.14 9.74 7.52
N ILE A 118 11.04 8.97 8.60
CA ILE A 118 10.69 9.46 9.94
C ILE A 118 11.92 9.56 10.82
N HIS A 119 12.74 8.51 10.82
CA HIS A 119 13.90 8.38 11.71
C HIS A 119 15.20 8.46 10.91
N SER A 120 16.15 9.27 11.36
CA SER A 120 17.53 9.19 10.90
C SER A 120 18.18 7.88 11.36
N ASP A 121 19.34 7.55 10.77
CA ASP A 121 20.08 6.35 11.18
C ASP A 121 20.54 6.43 12.65
N GLU A 122 20.89 7.63 13.13
CA GLU A 122 21.29 7.86 14.51
C GLU A 122 20.10 7.70 15.48
N GLU A 123 18.95 8.30 15.15
CA GLU A 123 17.74 8.23 15.97
C GLU A 123 17.25 6.78 16.11
N ARG A 124 17.35 5.95 15.08
CA ARG A 124 16.90 4.55 15.13
C ARG A 124 17.58 3.72 16.22
N HIS A 125 18.86 3.97 16.50
CA HIS A 125 19.57 3.27 17.57
C HIS A 125 19.14 3.71 18.99
N LEU A 126 18.55 4.88 19.12
CA LEU A 126 18.12 5.45 20.40
C LEU A 126 16.60 5.33 20.62
N HIS A 127 15.83 5.21 19.56
CA HIS A 127 14.38 5.26 19.61
C HIS A 127 13.80 3.97 20.22
N PRO A 128 12.86 4.06 21.19
CA PRO A 128 12.34 2.91 21.91
C PRO A 128 11.73 1.82 21.01
N PHE A 129 11.03 2.21 19.96
CA PHE A 129 10.45 1.26 18.99
C PHE A 129 11.51 0.33 18.39
N PHE A 130 12.65 0.87 17.96
CA PHE A 130 13.70 0.05 17.37
C PHE A 130 14.46 -0.72 18.41
N HIS A 131 14.80 -0.10 19.53
CA HIS A 131 15.62 -0.73 20.57
C HIS A 131 14.87 -1.89 21.28
N LEU A 132 13.59 -1.70 21.60
CA LEU A 132 12.82 -2.67 22.37
C LEU A 132 12.06 -3.69 21.52
N HIS A 133 11.82 -3.38 20.23
CA HIS A 133 11.04 -4.24 19.35
C HIS A 133 11.84 -4.68 18.12
N ALA A 134 12.15 -3.78 17.20
CA ALA A 134 12.72 -4.15 15.90
C ALA A 134 14.06 -4.88 16.02
N ALA A 135 14.94 -4.48 16.93
CA ALA A 135 16.23 -5.12 17.16
C ALA A 135 16.10 -6.58 17.63
N ASN A 136 15.07 -6.94 18.40
CA ASN A 136 14.84 -8.29 18.86
C ASN A 136 14.52 -9.27 17.72
N PHE A 137 14.06 -8.75 16.59
CA PHE A 137 13.73 -9.52 15.38
C PHE A 137 14.70 -9.25 14.23
N ASN A 138 15.84 -8.60 14.51
CA ASN A 138 16.84 -8.23 13.53
C ASN A 138 16.29 -7.34 12.38
N ILE A 139 15.25 -6.55 12.66
CA ILE A 139 14.66 -5.63 11.69
C ILE A 139 15.42 -4.30 11.72
N ASP A 140 15.97 -3.89 10.59
CA ASP A 140 16.65 -2.60 10.46
C ASP A 140 15.66 -1.51 10.01
N ARG A 141 14.82 -1.82 9.05
CA ARG A 141 13.94 -0.85 8.41
C ARG A 141 12.66 -1.50 7.93
N GLY A 142 11.63 -0.69 7.80
CA GLY A 142 10.36 -1.14 7.26
C GLY A 142 9.75 -0.13 6.29
N ILE A 143 8.91 -0.62 5.39
CA ILE A 143 8.02 0.19 4.55
C ILE A 143 6.62 -0.36 4.75
N SER A 144 5.67 0.52 5.05
CA SER A 144 4.29 0.13 5.27
C SER A 144 3.33 0.93 4.40
N ILE A 145 2.23 0.31 4.01
CA ILE A 145 1.16 0.92 3.24
C ILE A 145 -0.16 0.54 3.89
N GLY A 146 -1.01 1.53 4.16
CA GLY A 146 -2.38 1.32 4.61
C GLY A 146 -3.37 1.66 3.51
N TYR A 147 -4.41 0.84 3.38
CA TYR A 147 -5.53 1.10 2.47
C TYR A 147 -6.81 1.16 3.28
N ASN A 148 -7.53 2.28 3.20
CA ASN A 148 -8.76 2.48 3.94
C ASN A 148 -9.97 2.24 3.02
N TYR A 149 -10.84 1.32 3.39
CA TYR A 149 -12.12 1.13 2.73
C TYR A 149 -13.23 1.90 3.48
N PRO A 150 -14.23 2.46 2.76
CA PRO A 150 -15.36 3.12 3.40
C PRO A 150 -15.99 2.23 4.48
N GLY A 151 -16.28 2.80 5.67
CA GLY A 151 -16.73 2.05 6.84
C GLY A 151 -15.60 1.68 7.81
N HIS A 152 -14.44 2.32 7.65
CA HIS A 152 -13.32 2.28 8.61
C HIS A 152 -12.54 0.97 8.65
N HIS A 153 -12.55 0.22 7.56
CA HIS A 153 -11.71 -0.96 7.42
C HIS A 153 -10.37 -0.60 6.81
N THR A 154 -9.29 -0.96 7.48
CA THR A 154 -7.94 -0.70 7.01
C THR A 154 -7.20 -2.01 6.77
N THR A 155 -6.53 -2.12 5.64
CA THR A 155 -5.58 -3.19 5.35
C THR A 155 -4.17 -2.59 5.31
N PHE A 156 -3.30 -3.09 6.19
CA PHE A 156 -1.89 -2.76 6.17
C PHE A 156 -1.11 -3.86 5.45
N ILE A 157 -0.11 -3.44 4.71
CA ILE A 157 0.90 -4.33 4.11
C ILE A 157 2.25 -3.74 4.48
N ALA A 158 3.03 -4.48 5.26
CA ALA A 158 4.34 -4.04 5.70
C ALA A 158 5.43 -4.96 5.14
N PHE A 159 6.57 -4.38 4.86
CA PHE A 159 7.77 -5.03 4.35
C PHE A 159 8.94 -4.65 5.24
N ASP A 160 9.63 -5.62 5.78
CA ASP A 160 10.75 -5.40 6.66
C ASP A 160 12.06 -5.82 6.01
N TYR A 161 13.11 -5.05 6.27
CA TYR A 161 14.48 -5.38 5.93
C TYR A 161 15.21 -5.84 7.16
N LEU A 162 15.87 -6.97 7.07
CA LEU A 162 16.74 -7.45 8.12
C LEU A 162 18.09 -6.73 8.09
N SER A 163 18.72 -6.57 9.25
CA SER A 163 19.96 -5.81 9.44
C SER A 163 21.16 -6.38 8.67
N ASP A 164 21.14 -7.68 8.40
CA ASP A 164 22.18 -8.38 7.64
C ASP A 164 21.96 -8.37 6.12
N ALA A 165 20.80 -7.87 5.68
CA ALA A 165 20.54 -7.67 4.26
C ALA A 165 21.41 -6.52 3.74
N GLN A 166 22.44 -6.83 2.96
CA GLN A 166 23.27 -5.84 2.25
C GLN A 166 22.45 -5.10 1.19
N ASN A 167 21.68 -4.10 1.61
CA ASN A 167 20.72 -3.46 0.71
C ASN A 167 20.95 -1.95 0.58
N GLU A 168 21.84 -1.59 -0.34
CA GLU A 168 21.84 -0.24 -0.93
C GLU A 168 20.59 0.01 -1.80
N THR A 169 19.88 -1.04 -2.22
CA THR A 169 18.77 -0.97 -3.17
C THR A 169 17.54 -0.24 -2.63
N TRP A 170 17.33 -0.20 -1.32
CA TRP A 170 16.16 0.46 -0.73
C TRP A 170 16.29 2.00 -0.70
N LEU A 171 17.51 2.58 -0.74
CA LEU A 171 17.74 4.02 -0.78
C LEU A 171 17.16 4.67 -2.05
N HIS A 172 17.03 3.88 -3.12
CA HIS A 172 16.47 4.29 -4.40
C HIS A 172 15.12 3.66 -4.67
N PHE A 173 14.40 3.26 -3.62
CA PHE A 173 13.15 2.55 -3.75
C PHE A 173 12.05 3.44 -4.31
N ASP A 174 11.39 2.96 -5.36
CA ASP A 174 10.26 3.66 -5.97
C ASP A 174 8.96 3.32 -5.23
N PHE A 175 8.60 4.16 -4.24
CA PHE A 175 7.37 3.99 -3.47
C PHE A 175 6.12 3.93 -4.33
N THR A 176 6.05 4.68 -5.42
CA THR A 176 4.91 4.64 -6.34
C THR A 176 4.72 3.25 -6.93
N ARG A 177 5.80 2.57 -7.27
CA ARG A 177 5.74 1.18 -7.76
C ARG A 177 5.30 0.21 -6.70
N LEU A 178 5.72 0.40 -5.46
CA LEU A 178 5.24 -0.43 -4.35
C LEU A 178 3.75 -0.23 -4.12
N GLU A 179 3.29 1.01 -4.13
CA GLU A 179 1.86 1.35 -4.02
C GLU A 179 1.04 0.68 -5.12
N LEU A 180 1.52 0.74 -6.37
CA LEU A 180 0.86 0.08 -7.49
C LEU A 180 0.92 -1.46 -7.36
N ALA A 181 2.03 -2.04 -6.92
CA ALA A 181 2.18 -3.48 -6.80
C ALA A 181 1.31 -4.09 -5.69
N THR A 182 1.09 -3.36 -4.61
CA THR A 182 0.29 -3.84 -3.47
C THR A 182 -1.20 -3.59 -3.63
N PHE A 183 -1.60 -2.68 -4.50
CA PHE A 183 -2.99 -2.28 -4.69
C PHE A 183 -3.95 -3.43 -5.08
N PRO A 184 -3.64 -4.32 -6.04
CA PRO A 184 -4.51 -5.46 -6.34
C PRO A 184 -4.73 -6.37 -5.13
N PHE A 185 -3.71 -6.56 -4.29
CA PHE A 185 -3.83 -7.35 -3.07
C PHE A 185 -4.68 -6.65 -2.01
N ALA A 186 -4.61 -5.32 -1.90
CA ALA A 186 -5.51 -4.57 -1.01
C ALA A 186 -6.98 -4.76 -1.41
N LEU A 187 -7.31 -4.67 -2.69
CA LEU A 187 -8.66 -4.97 -3.19
C LEU A 187 -9.07 -6.42 -2.89
N ALA A 188 -8.17 -7.36 -3.07
CA ALA A 188 -8.40 -8.77 -2.76
C ALA A 188 -8.62 -9.00 -1.25
N TRP A 189 -7.85 -8.34 -0.38
CA TRP A 189 -8.09 -8.39 1.07
C TRP A 189 -9.46 -7.84 1.47
N PHE A 190 -9.90 -6.74 0.86
CA PHE A 190 -11.24 -6.21 1.07
C PHE A 190 -12.32 -7.18 0.59
N ALA A 191 -12.13 -7.85 -0.54
CA ALA A 191 -13.04 -8.86 -1.03
C ALA A 191 -13.11 -10.09 -0.11
N ARG A 192 -11.96 -10.57 0.37
CA ARG A 192 -11.89 -11.67 1.36
C ARG A 192 -12.62 -11.34 2.67
N ARG A 193 -12.71 -10.06 3.02
CA ARG A 193 -13.46 -9.58 4.19
C ARG A 193 -14.94 -9.30 3.91
N GLY A 194 -15.41 -9.52 2.69
CA GLY A 194 -16.79 -9.27 2.29
C GLY A 194 -17.14 -7.79 2.08
N MET A 195 -16.14 -6.90 2.04
CA MET A 195 -16.35 -5.47 1.80
C MET A 195 -16.55 -5.16 0.32
N ILE A 196 -16.00 -5.99 -0.54
CA ILE A 196 -16.17 -5.99 -1.99
C ILE A 196 -16.67 -7.39 -2.35
N ASP A 197 -17.74 -7.52 -3.10
CA ASP A 197 -18.12 -8.82 -3.61
C ASP A 197 -17.15 -9.29 -4.72
N MET A 198 -17.06 -10.59 -4.94
CA MET A 198 -16.09 -11.16 -5.88
C MET A 198 -16.32 -10.71 -7.31
N LYS A 199 -17.57 -10.49 -7.73
CA LYS A 199 -17.89 -10.00 -9.09
C LYS A 199 -17.42 -8.55 -9.25
N GLU A 200 -17.57 -7.74 -8.21
CA GLU A 200 -17.05 -6.38 -8.23
C GLU A 200 -15.51 -6.35 -8.23
N LEU A 201 -14.85 -7.27 -7.51
CA LEU A 201 -13.39 -7.43 -7.59
C LEU A 201 -12.95 -7.81 -9.01
N GLU A 202 -13.58 -8.80 -9.62
CA GLU A 202 -13.31 -9.23 -11.00
C GLU A 202 -13.51 -8.07 -11.99
N LYS A 203 -14.58 -7.30 -11.84
CA LYS A 203 -14.86 -6.12 -12.65
C LYS A 203 -13.76 -5.07 -12.51
N ARG A 204 -13.34 -4.74 -11.28
CA ARG A 204 -12.24 -3.79 -11.03
C ARG A 204 -10.93 -4.27 -11.64
N PHE A 205 -10.62 -5.56 -11.52
CA PHE A 205 -9.44 -6.15 -12.12
C PHE A 205 -9.50 -6.10 -13.65
N HIS A 206 -10.66 -6.37 -14.24
CA HIS A 206 -10.84 -6.24 -15.68
C HIS A 206 -10.61 -4.79 -16.15
N LEU A 207 -11.04 -3.78 -15.39
CA LEU A 207 -10.84 -2.38 -15.71
C LEU A 207 -9.36 -1.94 -15.67
N ILE A 208 -8.55 -2.52 -14.79
CA ILE A 208 -7.12 -2.19 -14.67
C ILE A 208 -6.21 -3.15 -15.43
N ALA A 209 -6.75 -4.26 -15.92
CA ALA A 209 -5.97 -5.23 -16.69
C ALA A 209 -5.35 -4.58 -17.93
N ASP A 210 -4.08 -4.92 -18.16
CA ASP A 210 -3.29 -4.43 -19.30
C ASP A 210 -3.03 -2.91 -19.35
N LEU A 211 -3.49 -2.14 -18.36
CA LEU A 211 -3.08 -0.75 -18.22
C LEU A 211 -1.58 -0.66 -17.94
N THR A 212 -0.93 0.28 -18.60
CA THR A 212 0.47 0.57 -18.31
C THR A 212 0.63 1.32 -16.98
N GLU A 213 1.82 1.23 -16.37
CA GLU A 213 2.17 2.01 -15.18
C GLU A 213 1.86 3.51 -15.34
N HIS A 214 2.18 4.08 -16.51
CA HIS A 214 1.86 5.48 -16.81
C HIS A 214 0.36 5.75 -16.89
N GLN A 215 -0.42 4.85 -17.48
CA GLN A 215 -1.87 5.00 -17.53
C GLN A 215 -2.49 4.92 -16.15
N LEU A 216 -2.04 4.00 -15.31
CA LEU A 216 -2.48 3.90 -13.91
C LEU A 216 -2.11 5.15 -13.12
N GLY A 217 -0.88 5.67 -13.27
CA GLY A 217 -0.45 6.91 -12.63
C GLY A 217 -1.29 8.12 -13.06
N ASN A 218 -1.57 8.25 -14.36
CA ASN A 218 -2.41 9.30 -14.90
C ASN A 218 -3.87 9.21 -14.41
N LEU A 219 -4.45 8.01 -14.38
CA LEU A 219 -5.79 7.77 -13.83
C LEU A 219 -5.84 8.06 -12.33
N ARG A 220 -4.87 7.58 -11.57
CA ARG A 220 -4.73 7.85 -10.14
C ARG A 220 -4.77 9.35 -9.87
N LYS A 221 -3.95 10.13 -10.58
CA LYS A 221 -3.91 11.60 -10.44
C LYS A 221 -5.25 12.23 -10.81
N PHE A 222 -5.83 11.82 -11.95
CA PHE A 222 -7.11 12.35 -12.43
C PHE A 222 -8.25 12.11 -11.45
N ILE A 223 -8.34 10.90 -10.86
CA ILE A 223 -9.40 10.52 -9.91
C ILE A 223 -9.22 11.21 -8.55
N ASN A 224 -7.98 11.30 -8.05
CA ASN A 224 -7.71 11.84 -6.71
C ASN A 224 -7.65 13.38 -6.65
N CYS A 225 -7.57 14.06 -7.80
CA CYS A 225 -7.46 15.52 -7.86
C CYS A 225 -8.51 16.13 -8.77
N PRO A 226 -9.81 15.98 -8.45
CA PRO A 226 -10.90 16.47 -9.30
C PRO A 226 -10.91 17.99 -9.45
N ASP A 227 -10.38 18.72 -8.48
CA ASP A 227 -10.38 20.19 -8.46
C ASP A 227 -9.16 20.79 -9.20
N GLU A 228 -8.14 19.97 -9.51
CA GLU A 228 -6.97 20.44 -10.25
C GLU A 228 -7.26 20.51 -11.75
N SER A 229 -6.76 21.56 -12.40
CA SER A 229 -6.77 21.65 -13.86
C SER A 229 -5.87 20.59 -14.49
N TYR A 230 -6.11 20.25 -15.77
CA TYR A 230 -5.22 19.31 -16.48
C TYR A 230 -3.77 19.80 -16.55
N GLU A 231 -3.54 21.11 -16.54
CA GLU A 231 -2.21 21.68 -16.53
C GLU A 231 -1.51 21.41 -15.19
N GLN A 232 -2.19 21.65 -14.06
CA GLN A 232 -1.68 21.38 -12.72
C GLN A 232 -1.41 19.89 -12.52
N GLN A 233 -2.35 19.02 -12.94
CA GLN A 233 -2.17 17.58 -12.88
C GLN A 233 -0.96 17.10 -13.70
N ALA A 234 -0.81 17.61 -14.92
CA ALA A 234 0.29 17.26 -15.81
C ALA A 234 1.64 17.75 -15.25
N GLN A 235 1.67 18.96 -14.70
CA GLN A 235 2.86 19.54 -14.05
C GLN A 235 3.31 18.68 -12.87
N SER A 236 2.39 18.26 -11.99
CA SER A 236 2.70 17.41 -10.84
C SER A 236 3.18 16.01 -11.24
N LEU A 237 2.79 15.52 -12.41
CA LEU A 237 3.26 14.26 -13.00
C LEU A 237 4.55 14.42 -13.83
N GLY A 238 5.06 15.63 -14.01
CA GLY A 238 6.23 15.90 -14.85
C GLY A 238 6.02 15.62 -16.35
N ILE A 239 4.77 15.72 -16.86
CA ILE A 239 4.42 15.46 -18.25
C ILE A 239 3.72 16.65 -18.90
N LYS A 240 3.58 16.62 -20.23
CA LYS A 240 2.81 17.64 -20.95
C LYS A 240 1.31 17.41 -20.77
N GLN A 241 0.52 18.51 -20.69
CA GLN A 241 -0.94 18.46 -20.62
C GLN A 241 -1.57 17.63 -21.76
N ALA A 242 -1.03 17.77 -22.97
CA ALA A 242 -1.49 17.00 -24.14
C ALA A 242 -1.31 15.48 -23.91
N THR A 243 -0.17 15.07 -23.36
CA THR A 243 0.12 13.66 -23.04
C THR A 243 -0.85 13.10 -22.00
N LEU A 244 -1.16 13.87 -20.93
CA LEU A 244 -2.15 13.48 -19.94
C LEU A 244 -3.53 13.28 -20.60
N LYS A 245 -4.01 14.27 -21.35
CA LYS A 245 -5.31 14.21 -22.04
C LYS A 245 -5.38 13.02 -23.00
N GLU A 246 -4.36 12.83 -23.84
CA GLU A 246 -4.30 11.70 -24.76
C GLU A 246 -4.39 10.34 -24.04
N SER A 247 -3.66 10.19 -22.94
CA SER A 247 -3.72 8.99 -22.12
C SER A 247 -5.13 8.73 -21.58
N LEU A 248 -5.76 9.75 -20.98
CA LEU A 248 -7.10 9.63 -20.43
C LEU A 248 -8.16 9.34 -21.50
N TYR A 249 -8.06 9.96 -22.67
CA TYR A 249 -8.99 9.66 -23.78
C TYR A 249 -8.81 8.25 -24.30
N LYS A 250 -7.58 7.75 -24.43
CA LYS A 250 -7.33 6.36 -24.82
C LYS A 250 -7.97 5.37 -23.84
N ILE A 251 -7.83 5.63 -22.52
CA ILE A 251 -8.44 4.75 -21.51
C ILE A 251 -9.97 4.85 -21.55
N ARG A 252 -10.52 6.07 -21.69
CA ARG A 252 -11.97 6.24 -21.86
C ARG A 252 -12.50 5.41 -23.03
N ASP A 253 -11.82 5.46 -24.18
CA ASP A 253 -12.26 4.75 -25.39
C ASP A 253 -12.18 3.21 -25.23
N LEU A 254 -11.38 2.70 -24.31
CA LEU A 254 -11.36 1.27 -23.95
C LEU A 254 -12.58 0.86 -23.11
N VAL A 255 -13.02 1.72 -22.19
CA VAL A 255 -14.08 1.37 -21.22
C VAL A 255 -15.48 1.83 -21.64
N THR A 256 -15.56 2.80 -22.52
CA THR A 256 -16.86 3.26 -23.05
C THR A 256 -17.25 2.38 -24.24
N PRO A 257 -18.36 1.63 -24.17
CA PRO A 257 -18.84 0.91 -25.34
C PRO A 257 -19.04 1.87 -26.52
N ARG A 258 -18.60 1.48 -27.70
CA ARG A 258 -18.83 2.25 -28.92
C ARG A 258 -20.31 2.20 -29.27
N PHE A 259 -21.10 3.10 -28.70
CA PHE A 259 -22.46 3.33 -29.16
C PHE A 259 -22.41 4.08 -30.47
N GLU A 260 -22.99 3.51 -31.53
CA GLU A 260 -23.03 4.08 -32.89
C GLU A 260 -23.65 5.48 -32.97
N ASN A 261 -24.36 5.94 -31.92
CA ASN A 261 -25.02 7.25 -31.85
C ASN A 261 -24.22 8.37 -31.17
N GLU A 262 -22.98 8.15 -30.74
CA GLU A 262 -22.20 9.15 -29.96
C GLU A 262 -21.69 10.34 -30.78
N ASN A 263 -21.73 10.30 -32.08
CA ASN A 263 -21.27 11.42 -32.92
C ASN A 263 -22.07 12.72 -32.74
N LYS A 264 -23.31 12.66 -32.27
CA LYS A 264 -24.12 13.82 -31.90
C LYS A 264 -23.83 14.39 -30.51
N ILE A 265 -23.41 13.55 -29.57
CA ILE A 265 -23.12 13.97 -28.18
C ILE A 265 -21.73 14.60 -28.09
N LYS A 266 -20.76 14.15 -28.89
CA LYS A 266 -19.39 14.67 -28.91
C LYS A 266 -19.29 16.16 -29.27
N SER A 267 -20.25 16.69 -30.05
CA SER A 267 -20.24 18.10 -30.47
C SER A 267 -20.71 19.06 -29.35
N GLN A 268 -21.34 18.57 -28.30
CA GLN A 268 -21.92 19.41 -27.23
C GLN A 268 -21.18 19.35 -25.90
N GLN A 269 -20.33 18.33 -25.67
CA GLN A 269 -19.56 18.19 -24.45
C GLN A 269 -18.09 18.51 -24.68
N SER A 270 -17.50 19.35 -23.85
CA SER A 270 -16.10 19.71 -23.90
C SER A 270 -15.38 19.47 -22.58
N GLY A 271 -14.08 19.26 -22.63
CA GLY A 271 -13.22 19.20 -21.45
C GLY A 271 -13.48 17.98 -20.55
N ARG A 272 -13.55 18.20 -19.25
CA ARG A 272 -13.66 17.15 -18.22
C ARG A 272 -14.95 16.33 -18.33
N ALA A 273 -16.03 16.93 -18.81
CA ALA A 273 -17.31 16.23 -18.97
C ALA A 273 -17.21 14.98 -19.86
N LEU A 274 -16.31 14.96 -20.83
CA LEU A 274 -16.04 13.79 -21.69
C LEU A 274 -15.37 12.63 -20.93
N LEU A 275 -14.80 12.89 -19.76
CA LEU A 275 -14.07 11.89 -18.96
C LEU A 275 -14.87 11.41 -17.73
N ARG A 276 -16.12 11.86 -17.55
CA ARG A 276 -17.02 11.37 -16.47
C ARG A 276 -17.11 9.83 -16.39
N PRO A 277 -17.13 9.07 -17.49
CA PRO A 277 -17.13 7.61 -17.41
C PRO A 277 -15.92 7.07 -16.65
N LEU A 278 -14.74 7.72 -16.76
CA LEU A 278 -13.55 7.33 -16.01
C LEU A 278 -13.71 7.61 -14.52
N GLU A 279 -14.23 8.80 -14.17
CA GLU A 279 -14.48 9.17 -12.76
C GLU A 279 -15.40 8.15 -12.07
N TYR A 280 -16.42 7.69 -12.75
CA TYR A 280 -17.33 6.68 -12.23
C TYR A 280 -16.72 5.28 -12.15
N GLN A 281 -16.17 4.77 -13.27
CA GLN A 281 -15.70 3.40 -13.36
C GLN A 281 -14.42 3.13 -12.57
N TYR A 282 -13.55 4.15 -12.46
CA TYR A 282 -12.28 4.04 -11.75
C TYR A 282 -12.27 4.73 -10.37
N SER A 283 -13.46 5.06 -9.82
CA SER A 283 -13.58 5.67 -8.49
C SER A 283 -12.85 4.90 -7.39
N PHE A 284 -12.73 3.58 -7.51
CA PHE A 284 -11.99 2.74 -6.57
C PHE A 284 -10.48 3.04 -6.52
N LEU A 285 -9.92 3.76 -7.51
CA LEU A 285 -8.53 4.22 -7.47
C LEU A 285 -8.27 5.31 -6.42
N THR A 286 -9.32 5.87 -5.80
CA THR A 286 -9.17 6.75 -4.63
C THR A 286 -8.47 6.04 -3.47
N LEU A 287 -8.56 4.71 -3.40
CA LEU A 287 -7.84 3.90 -2.41
C LEU A 287 -6.31 4.01 -2.53
N LEU A 288 -5.79 4.38 -3.72
CA LEU A 288 -4.35 4.58 -3.93
C LEU A 288 -3.81 5.92 -3.40
N GLY A 289 -4.67 6.86 -3.03
CA GLY A 289 -4.25 8.22 -2.67
C GLY A 289 -3.54 8.97 -3.82
N ASP A 290 -3.14 10.21 -3.59
CA ASP A 290 -2.36 11.00 -4.56
C ASP A 290 -0.85 10.88 -4.28
N GLY A 291 -0.14 10.14 -5.14
CA GLY A 291 1.31 9.92 -5.03
C GLY A 291 2.17 11.20 -5.18
N THR A 292 1.61 12.29 -5.68
CA THR A 292 2.35 13.54 -5.93
C THR A 292 2.32 14.53 -4.76
N LYS A 293 1.44 14.31 -3.77
CA LYS A 293 1.33 15.20 -2.60
C LYS A 293 2.30 14.77 -1.50
N PRO A 294 2.81 15.73 -0.69
CA PRO A 294 3.54 15.41 0.54
C PRO A 294 2.70 14.51 1.46
N LEU A 295 3.36 13.73 2.30
CA LEU A 295 2.70 12.95 3.34
C LEU A 295 2.21 13.88 4.45
N ILE A 296 0.93 13.76 4.81
CA ILE A 296 0.30 14.50 5.91
C ILE A 296 0.84 13.94 7.24
N GLY A 297 1.20 14.82 8.16
CA GLY A 297 1.68 14.45 9.49
C GLY A 297 3.14 14.02 9.54
N LEU A 298 3.86 13.98 8.41
CA LEU A 298 5.24 13.48 8.39
C LEU A 298 6.18 14.31 9.26
N GLU A 299 6.06 15.63 9.24
CA GLU A 299 6.96 16.51 9.97
C GLU A 299 6.67 16.49 11.49
N GLU A 300 5.39 16.41 11.85
CA GLU A 300 4.95 16.27 13.23
C GLU A 300 5.49 14.97 13.84
N GLU A 301 5.38 13.85 13.12
CA GLU A 301 5.86 12.56 13.61
C GLU A 301 7.40 12.48 13.65
N ARG A 302 8.10 13.18 12.76
CA ARG A 302 9.58 13.35 12.85
C ARG A 302 9.99 14.09 14.11
N GLN A 303 9.27 15.15 14.46
CA GLN A 303 9.56 15.91 15.68
C GLN A 303 9.29 15.07 16.92
N GLN A 304 8.18 14.32 16.93
CA GLN A 304 7.86 13.45 18.05
C GLN A 304 8.88 12.30 18.19
N ALA A 305 9.34 11.72 17.08
CA ALA A 305 10.38 10.69 17.10
C ALA A 305 11.67 11.16 17.77
N LYS A 306 12.05 12.43 17.57
CA LYS A 306 13.22 13.03 18.26
C LYS A 306 12.99 13.17 19.75
N LEU A 307 11.78 13.54 20.16
CA LEU A 307 11.43 13.62 21.58
C LEU A 307 11.45 12.25 22.25
N ASP A 308 10.96 11.22 21.59
CA ASP A 308 10.98 9.83 22.08
C ASP A 308 12.42 9.32 22.35
N CYS A 309 13.40 9.79 21.56
CA CYS A 309 14.81 9.45 21.80
C CYS A 309 15.40 10.12 23.06
N ILE A 310 14.82 11.23 23.51
CA ILE A 310 15.30 12.00 24.68
C ILE A 310 14.65 11.47 25.96
N GLU A 311 13.41 11.06 25.89
CA GLU A 311 12.72 10.38 26.98
C GLU A 311 13.43 9.05 27.20
N SER A 312 14.16 8.91 28.32
CA SER A 312 14.93 7.71 28.63
C SER A 312 14.08 6.47 28.36
N PRO A 313 14.55 5.53 27.51
CA PRO A 313 13.80 4.31 27.24
C PRO A 313 13.51 3.63 28.59
N PRO A 314 12.31 3.04 28.76
CA PRO A 314 12.01 2.29 29.97
C PRO A 314 13.13 1.27 30.17
N THR A 315 13.84 1.37 31.28
CA THR A 315 14.93 0.44 31.59
C THR A 315 14.36 -0.98 31.59
N LEU A 316 15.01 -1.88 30.89
CA LEU A 316 14.65 -3.32 30.79
C LEU A 316 14.58 -4.06 32.15
N ASP A 317 14.68 -3.36 33.27
CA ASP A 317 14.49 -3.89 34.62
C ASP A 317 13.03 -4.27 34.92
N ASP A 318 12.09 -3.98 34.06
CA ASP A 318 10.72 -4.48 34.15
C ASP A 318 10.58 -5.95 33.67
N LYS A 319 11.51 -6.81 34.09
CA LYS A 319 11.30 -8.30 34.08
C LYS A 319 10.00 -8.71 34.77
N SER A 320 9.40 -7.80 35.52
CA SER A 320 8.10 -7.99 36.17
C SER A 320 6.94 -8.06 35.17
N LEU A 321 7.02 -7.46 33.96
CA LEU A 321 5.96 -7.53 32.96
C LEU A 321 5.93 -8.88 32.26
N ILE A 322 7.09 -9.46 31.95
CA ILE A 322 7.18 -10.80 31.32
C ILE A 322 6.70 -11.89 32.30
N GLN A 323 6.89 -11.71 33.61
CA GLN A 323 6.38 -12.63 34.61
C GLN A 323 4.86 -12.56 34.86
N ARG A 324 4.19 -11.49 34.45
CA ARG A 324 2.72 -11.34 34.55
C ARG A 324 1.96 -11.95 33.37
N MET A 325 2.65 -12.34 32.32
CA MET A 325 2.06 -12.92 31.11
C MET A 325 2.26 -14.43 30.97
N ASN A 326 2.96 -15.09 31.95
CA ASN A 326 3.03 -16.54 32.17
C ASN A 326 2.17 -16.93 33.38
#